data_7511a9860afa170d0b7eadf1fa46cf89
#
_entry.id   7511a9860afa170d0b7eadf1fa46cf89
#
_cell.length_a   1.000
_cell.length_b   1.000
_cell.length_c   1.000
_cell.angle_alpha   90.00
_cell.angle_beta   90.00
_cell.angle_gamma   90.00
#
_symmetry.space_group_name_H-M   'P 1'
#
loop_
_entity.id
_entity.type
_entity.pdbx_description
1 polymer ?
#
loop_
_entity_poly.entity_id
_entity_poly.type
_entity_poly.pdbx_seq_one_letter_code
_entity_poly.pdbx_strand_id
1 'polypeptide(L)'
;MRRDDLLQIQVDGTRGSAVCGLHRCFVQPLVTTPKPFFDPEHPQPMIFSDQWQEMPDVEPHRNGYRVGWELFLKHVAEDAPFPAPFLEGAKSVQLAEACYQSSCERRWVGLPELTL
;
A
#
# COMPACT_ATOMS: atom_id res chain seq x y z
N MET A 1 13.00 -5.85 9.98
CA MET A 1 13.21 -5.09 8.74
C MET A 1 13.87 -6.02 7.74
N ARG A 2 13.20 -6.41 6.68
CA ARG A 2 13.84 -7.15 5.58
C ARG A 2 14.72 -6.18 4.82
N ARG A 3 16.03 -6.45 4.80
CA ARG A 3 17.05 -5.55 4.26
C ARG A 3 17.03 -5.40 2.73
N ASP A 4 16.17 -6.15 2.04
CA ASP A 4 16.22 -6.29 0.58
C ASP A 4 15.19 -5.44 -0.17
N ASP A 5 14.32 -4.71 0.55
CA ASP A 5 13.26 -3.89 -0.03
C ASP A 5 13.33 -2.45 0.49
N LEU A 6 13.44 -1.50 -0.44
CA LEU A 6 13.49 -0.07 -0.12
C LEU A 6 12.11 0.50 0.25
N LEU A 7 11.04 -0.17 -0.18
CA LEU A 7 9.66 0.20 0.11
C LEU A 7 8.92 -1.00 0.66
N GLN A 8 8.21 -0.80 1.75
CA GLN A 8 7.31 -1.80 2.31
C GLN A 8 5.97 -1.14 2.63
N ILE A 9 4.90 -1.73 2.11
CA ILE A 9 3.54 -1.33 2.41
C ILE A 9 2.88 -2.50 3.15
N GLN A 10 2.39 -2.25 4.35
CA GLN A 10 1.62 -3.21 5.13
C GLN A 10 0.18 -2.73 5.25
N VAL A 11 -0.74 -3.65 5.02
CA VAL A 11 -2.18 -3.41 5.19
C VAL A 11 -2.73 -4.49 6.10
N ASP A 12 -3.33 -4.08 7.21
CA ASP A 12 -3.99 -4.95 8.17
C ASP A 12 -5.50 -4.70 8.09
N GLY A 13 -6.22 -5.74 7.77
CA GLY A 13 -7.68 -5.72 7.62
C GLY A 13 -8.38 -6.71 8.54
N THR A 14 -9.70 -6.65 8.59
CA THR A 14 -10.53 -7.53 9.44
C THR A 14 -10.51 -9.00 9.02
N ARG A 15 -10.03 -9.32 7.83
CA ARG A 15 -9.99 -10.69 7.28
C ARG A 15 -8.58 -11.19 7.01
N GLY A 16 -7.55 -10.44 7.34
CA GLY A 16 -6.16 -10.81 7.15
C GLY A 16 -5.26 -9.62 6.90
N SER A 17 -4.00 -9.89 6.68
CA SER A 17 -2.95 -8.89 6.46
C SER A 17 -2.20 -9.16 5.16
N ALA A 18 -1.68 -8.11 4.56
CA ALA A 18 -0.79 -8.16 3.41
C ALA A 18 0.44 -7.29 3.64
N VAL A 19 1.59 -7.76 3.20
CA VAL A 19 2.85 -7.01 3.21
C VAL A 19 3.46 -7.10 1.82
N CYS A 20 3.57 -5.97 1.16
CA CYS A 20 4.11 -5.88 -0.19
C CYS A 20 5.35 -4.99 -0.20
N GLY A 21 6.37 -5.43 -0.91
CA GLY A 21 7.54 -4.64 -1.27
C GLY A 21 7.54 -4.32 -2.77
N LEU A 22 8.72 -3.94 -3.27
CA LEU A 22 8.89 -3.69 -4.71
C LEU A 22 8.85 -4.97 -5.56
N HIS A 23 9.21 -6.11 -4.97
CA HIS A 23 9.44 -7.35 -5.71
C HIS A 23 8.64 -8.54 -5.18
N ARG A 24 8.05 -8.44 -4.01
CA ARG A 24 7.35 -9.55 -3.36
C ARG A 24 6.15 -9.07 -2.58
N CYS A 25 5.10 -9.87 -2.60
CA CYS A 25 3.90 -9.65 -1.79
C CYS A 25 3.59 -10.92 -0.98
N PHE A 26 3.27 -10.73 0.29
CA PHE A 26 2.88 -11.81 1.20
C PHE A 26 1.51 -11.50 1.78
N VAL A 27 0.70 -12.53 1.94
CA VAL A 27 -0.61 -12.42 2.57
C VAL A 27 -0.75 -13.45 3.69
N GLN A 28 -1.50 -13.09 4.71
CA GLN A 28 -1.91 -13.98 5.79
C GLN A 28 -3.40 -13.81 6.05
N PRO A 29 -4.26 -14.72 5.56
CA PRO A 29 -5.68 -14.71 5.87
C PRO A 29 -5.92 -14.95 7.37
N LEU A 30 -6.93 -14.31 7.94
CA LEU A 30 -7.28 -14.46 9.35
C LEU A 30 -7.59 -15.92 9.72
N VAL A 31 -8.20 -16.66 8.80
CA VAL A 31 -8.58 -18.08 9.01
C VAL A 31 -7.37 -19.00 9.19
N THR A 32 -6.22 -18.62 8.63
CA THR A 32 -4.95 -19.36 8.76
C THR A 32 -4.01 -18.74 9.78
N THR A 33 -4.39 -17.59 10.36
CA THR A 33 -3.57 -16.93 11.37
C THR A 33 -3.61 -17.73 12.66
N PRO A 34 -2.45 -18.14 13.19
CA PRO A 34 -2.39 -18.84 14.45
C PRO A 34 -2.96 -17.98 15.58
N LYS A 35 -3.78 -18.57 16.42
CA LYS A 35 -4.28 -17.89 17.61
C LYS A 35 -3.22 -17.99 18.71
N PRO A 36 -2.68 -16.89 19.20
CA PRO A 36 -1.72 -16.93 20.29
C PRO A 36 -2.42 -17.47 21.56
N PHE A 37 -1.79 -18.41 22.20
CA PHE A 37 -2.18 -18.89 23.51
C PHE A 37 -1.03 -18.54 24.46
N PHE A 38 -1.31 -17.76 25.48
CA PHE A 38 -0.30 -17.41 26.46
C PHE A 38 -0.29 -18.47 27.57
N ASP A 39 0.73 -19.30 27.55
CA ASP A 39 1.03 -20.24 28.63
C ASP A 39 2.54 -20.15 28.93
N PRO A 40 2.92 -19.53 30.07
CA PRO A 40 4.33 -19.38 30.42
C PRO A 40 5.01 -20.70 30.79
N GLU A 41 4.25 -21.76 31.13
CA GLU A 41 4.80 -23.05 31.46
C GLU A 41 5.00 -23.96 30.23
N HIS A 42 4.26 -23.67 29.14
CA HIS A 42 4.34 -24.41 27.90
C HIS A 42 4.61 -23.49 26.73
N PRO A 43 5.88 -23.17 26.46
CA PRO A 43 6.24 -22.32 25.32
C PRO A 43 5.69 -22.91 24.01
N GLN A 44 4.90 -22.13 23.29
CA GLN A 44 4.38 -22.56 21.98
C GLN A 44 5.47 -22.40 20.92
N PRO A 45 5.86 -23.46 20.22
CA PRO A 45 6.84 -23.40 19.13
C PRO A 45 6.21 -22.84 17.84
N MET A 46 5.44 -21.77 17.95
CA MET A 46 4.72 -21.21 16.82
C MET A 46 5.53 -20.10 16.17
N ILE A 47 5.89 -20.29 14.91
CA ILE A 47 6.53 -19.27 14.11
C ILE A 47 5.44 -18.61 13.24
N PHE A 48 5.00 -17.42 13.62
CA PHE A 48 3.93 -16.70 12.92
C PHE A 48 4.26 -16.40 11.46
N SER A 49 5.55 -16.23 11.13
CA SER A 49 6.00 -15.97 9.76
C SER A 49 5.79 -17.14 8.80
N ASP A 50 5.68 -18.38 9.31
CA ASP A 50 5.52 -19.58 8.47
C ASP A 50 4.12 -19.67 7.84
N GLN A 51 3.17 -18.92 8.35
CA GLN A 51 1.80 -18.88 7.83
C GLN A 51 1.58 -17.82 6.74
N TRP A 52 2.59 -17.00 6.47
CA TRP A 52 2.54 -16.04 5.38
C TRP A 52 2.74 -16.73 4.03
N GLN A 53 1.83 -16.48 3.12
CA GLN A 53 1.86 -17.03 1.77
C GLN A 53 2.39 -15.98 0.81
N GLU A 54 3.41 -16.33 0.04
CA GLU A 54 3.89 -15.49 -1.04
C GLU A 54 2.91 -15.54 -2.20
N MET A 55 2.48 -14.37 -2.65
CA MET A 55 1.59 -14.25 -3.80
C MET A 55 2.44 -14.18 -5.07
N PRO A 56 2.13 -15.01 -6.07
CA PRO A 56 2.82 -14.95 -7.35
C PRO A 56 2.49 -13.64 -8.09
N ASP A 57 3.43 -13.14 -8.85
CA ASP A 57 3.19 -12.02 -9.74
C ASP A 57 2.21 -12.45 -10.85
N VAL A 58 1.18 -11.65 -11.07
CA VAL A 58 0.21 -11.87 -12.16
C VAL A 58 0.80 -11.47 -13.50
N GLU A 59 1.64 -10.44 -13.49
CA GLU A 59 2.32 -9.90 -14.67
C GLU A 59 3.81 -9.67 -14.38
N PRO A 60 4.66 -9.71 -15.42
CA PRO A 60 6.07 -9.37 -15.27
C PRO A 60 6.22 -7.94 -14.71
N HIS A 61 7.19 -7.75 -13.84
CA HIS A 61 7.50 -6.44 -13.30
C HIS A 61 7.75 -5.42 -14.43
N ARG A 62 6.98 -4.33 -14.43
CA ARG A 62 7.11 -3.23 -15.38
C ARG A 62 7.53 -1.96 -14.65
N ASN A 63 8.41 -1.19 -15.26
CA ASN A 63 8.79 0.11 -14.73
C ASN A 63 7.56 1.04 -14.67
N GLY A 64 7.19 1.47 -13.45
CA GLY A 64 5.98 2.27 -13.22
C GLY A 64 6.00 3.62 -13.96
N TYR A 65 7.16 4.25 -14.12
CA TYR A 65 7.29 5.49 -14.90
C TYR A 65 6.99 5.26 -16.38
N ARG A 66 7.49 4.16 -16.94
CA ARG A 66 7.19 3.79 -18.32
C ARG A 66 5.71 3.55 -18.53
N VAL A 67 5.09 2.77 -17.63
CA VAL A 67 3.64 2.50 -17.69
C VAL A 67 2.84 3.79 -17.58
N GLY A 68 3.23 4.70 -16.66
CA GLY A 68 2.58 6.01 -16.53
C GLY A 68 2.63 6.82 -17.82
N TRP A 69 3.79 6.87 -18.48
CA TRP A 69 3.94 7.57 -19.76
C TRP A 69 3.13 6.89 -20.89
N GLU A 70 3.11 5.57 -20.97
CA GLU A 70 2.31 4.84 -21.95
C GLU A 70 0.81 5.15 -21.79
N LEU A 71 0.30 5.19 -20.54
CA LEU A 71 -1.09 5.55 -20.26
C LEU A 71 -1.39 7.00 -20.61
N PHE A 72 -0.51 7.92 -20.26
CA PHE A 72 -0.67 9.35 -20.59
C PHE A 72 -0.69 9.59 -22.10
N LEU A 73 0.23 8.99 -22.84
CA LEU A 73 0.27 9.11 -24.30
C LEU A 73 -0.98 8.53 -24.97
N LYS A 74 -1.50 7.41 -24.49
CA LYS A 74 -2.77 6.86 -24.96
C LYS A 74 -3.94 7.78 -24.67
N HIS A 75 -3.97 8.41 -23.49
CA HIS A 75 -4.99 9.40 -23.16
C HIS A 75 -4.96 10.58 -24.15
N VAL A 76 -3.77 11.11 -24.41
CA VAL A 76 -3.63 12.26 -25.33
C VAL A 76 -3.96 11.91 -26.79
N ALA A 77 -3.58 10.71 -27.25
CA ALA A 77 -3.71 10.33 -28.65
C ALA A 77 -5.08 9.69 -28.97
N GLU A 78 -5.68 8.99 -28.04
CA GLU A 78 -6.84 8.11 -28.26
C GLU A 78 -8.02 8.45 -27.33
N ASP A 79 -7.91 9.49 -26.49
CA ASP A 79 -8.88 9.83 -25.44
C ASP A 79 -9.17 8.64 -24.48
N ALA A 80 -8.18 7.77 -24.28
CA ALA A 80 -8.29 6.62 -23.40
C ALA A 80 -8.41 7.07 -21.93
N PRO A 81 -9.10 6.33 -21.07
CA PRO A 81 -9.18 6.65 -19.65
C PRO A 81 -7.79 6.78 -19.00
N PHE A 82 -7.56 7.88 -18.27
CA PHE A 82 -6.30 8.11 -17.57
C PHE A 82 -6.54 8.11 -16.05
N PRO A 83 -5.88 7.21 -15.28
CA PRO A 83 -6.17 7.02 -13.86
C PRO A 83 -5.65 8.15 -12.96
N ALA A 84 -4.79 9.02 -13.47
CA ALA A 84 -4.17 10.10 -12.72
C ALA A 84 -4.42 11.49 -13.36
N PRO A 85 -5.66 11.96 -13.45
CA PRO A 85 -6.00 13.28 -13.98
C PRO A 85 -5.43 14.39 -13.08
N PHE A 86 -5.43 15.62 -13.58
CA PHE A 86 -4.95 16.79 -12.83
C PHE A 86 -5.65 16.98 -11.48
N LEU A 87 -6.91 16.58 -11.36
CA LEU A 87 -7.64 16.62 -10.08
C LEU A 87 -6.97 15.75 -9.02
N GLU A 88 -6.50 14.55 -9.37
CA GLU A 88 -5.78 13.66 -8.43
C GLU A 88 -4.41 14.25 -8.05
N GLY A 89 -3.76 14.92 -8.98
CA GLY A 89 -2.56 15.72 -8.69
C GLY A 89 -2.84 16.85 -7.69
N ALA A 90 -3.91 17.61 -7.91
CA ALA A 90 -4.32 18.68 -7.01
C ALA A 90 -4.66 18.17 -5.60
N LYS A 91 -5.36 17.04 -5.47
CA LYS A 91 -5.63 16.38 -4.18
C LYS A 91 -4.34 15.98 -3.46
N SER A 92 -3.35 15.52 -4.21
CA SER A 92 -2.05 15.14 -3.63
C SER A 92 -1.30 16.35 -3.07
N VAL A 93 -1.34 17.49 -3.77
CA VAL A 93 -0.76 18.74 -3.29
C VAL A 93 -1.51 19.25 -2.06
N GLN A 94 -2.85 19.26 -2.10
CA GLN A 94 -3.69 19.65 -0.97
C GLN A 94 -3.38 18.81 0.29
N LEU A 95 -3.22 17.49 0.11
CA LEU A 95 -2.87 16.60 1.21
C LEU A 95 -1.49 16.95 1.80
N ALA A 96 -0.49 17.22 0.95
CA ALA A 96 0.84 17.58 1.40
C ALA A 96 0.84 18.91 2.19
N GLU A 97 0.11 19.91 1.71
CA GLU A 97 -0.05 21.20 2.41
C GLU A 97 -0.76 21.03 3.75
N ALA A 98 -1.84 20.24 3.79
CA ALA A 98 -2.55 19.96 5.03
C ALA A 98 -1.71 19.17 6.04
N CYS A 99 -0.88 18.24 5.59
CA CYS A 99 0.08 17.55 6.45
C CYS A 99 1.08 18.53 7.07
N TYR A 100 1.61 19.44 6.27
CA TYR A 100 2.52 20.47 6.75
C TYR A 100 1.86 21.40 7.78
N GLN A 101 0.65 21.87 7.46
CA GLN A 101 -0.15 22.70 8.37
C GLN A 101 -0.46 21.96 9.68
N SER A 102 -0.91 20.71 9.61
CA SER A 102 -1.18 19.86 10.77
C SER A 102 0.04 19.71 11.66
N SER A 103 1.21 19.51 11.06
CA SER A 103 2.48 19.40 11.78
C SER A 103 2.86 20.70 12.50
N CYS A 104 2.71 21.85 11.82
CA CYS A 104 3.02 23.17 12.42
C CYS A 104 2.06 23.54 13.54
N GLU A 105 0.76 23.34 13.32
CA GLU A 105 -0.30 23.74 14.24
C GLU A 105 -0.61 22.68 15.31
N ARG A 106 -0.06 21.46 15.16
CA ARG A 106 -0.27 20.31 16.05
C ARG A 106 -1.76 19.99 16.28
N ARG A 107 -2.54 20.08 15.22
CA ARG A 107 -3.98 19.78 15.22
C ARG A 107 -4.38 19.02 13.96
N TRP A 108 -5.53 18.38 14.00
CA TRP A 108 -6.16 17.81 12.82
C TRP A 108 -6.58 18.93 11.85
N VAL A 109 -6.29 18.73 10.58
CA VAL A 109 -6.70 19.61 9.48
C VAL A 109 -7.69 18.87 8.60
N GLY A 110 -8.88 19.44 8.41
CA GLY A 110 -9.87 18.89 7.48
C GLY A 110 -9.46 19.17 6.04
N LEU A 111 -9.69 18.18 5.17
CA LEU A 111 -9.48 18.33 3.73
C LEU A 111 -10.82 18.65 3.07
N PRO A 112 -11.01 19.86 2.55
CA PRO A 112 -12.20 20.15 1.74
C PRO A 112 -12.17 19.33 0.45
N GLU A 113 -13.37 18.93 -0.01
CA GLU A 113 -13.47 18.23 -1.28
C GLU A 113 -13.09 19.16 -2.44
N LEU A 114 -12.18 18.71 -3.29
CA LEU A 114 -11.81 19.38 -4.52
C LEU A 114 -12.70 18.83 -5.65
N THR A 115 -13.46 19.72 -6.26
CA THR A 115 -14.26 19.46 -7.46
C THR A 115 -13.77 20.34 -8.59
N LEU A 116 -13.81 19.83 -9.82
CA LEU A 116 -13.56 20.63 -11.05
C LEU A 116 -14.84 21.33 -11.45
#